data_59efb18cef4ce957b00a4899c44b5d3d
#
_entry.id   59efb18cef4ce957b00a4899c44b5d3d
#
_cell.length_a   1.000
_cell.length_b   1.000
_cell.length_c   1.000
_cell.angle_alpha   90.00
_cell.angle_beta   90.00
_cell.angle_gamma   90.00
#
_symmetry.space_group_name_H-M   'P 1'
#
loop_
_entity.id
_entity.type
_entity.pdbx_description
1 polymer ?
#
loop_
_entity_poly.entity_id
_entity_poly.type
_entity_poly.pdbx_seq_one_letter_code
_entity_poly.pdbx_strand_id
1 'polypeptide(L)'
;MIEAEATEALARRFEALPRLLEKDDDLRGRGAALGTTCLIGIGAIPFLVTLEHGMRLSLARGPHLMRAWRFAVRGSALGWERFWQAPPPPGWHDLFALAKRGEMTIEGDLHPFVAHLQVMKDLLALPRRIAEA
;
A
#
# COMPACT_ATOMS: atom_id res chain seq x y z
N MET A 1 -17.33 7.45 -13.78
CA MET A 1 -16.56 8.63 -14.23
C MET A 1 -15.83 9.29 -13.07
N ILE A 2 -16.56 9.89 -12.14
CA ILE A 2 -15.95 10.55 -10.98
C ILE A 2 -15.12 9.57 -10.16
N GLU A 3 -15.61 8.36 -9.97
CA GLU A 3 -14.89 7.34 -9.24
C GLU A 3 -13.59 6.94 -9.93
N ALA A 4 -13.60 6.84 -11.26
CA ALA A 4 -12.40 6.51 -12.01
C ALA A 4 -11.35 7.60 -11.89
N GLU A 5 -11.77 8.87 -11.89
CA GLU A 5 -10.85 10.00 -11.71
C GLU A 5 -10.27 10.03 -10.30
N ALA A 6 -11.10 9.75 -9.29
CA ALA A 6 -10.66 9.69 -7.92
C ALA A 6 -9.67 8.54 -7.73
N THR A 7 -9.93 7.39 -8.34
CA THR A 7 -9.03 6.25 -8.28
C THR A 7 -7.70 6.56 -8.93
N GLU A 8 -7.73 7.26 -10.06
CA GLU A 8 -6.50 7.65 -10.75
C GLU A 8 -5.65 8.60 -9.90
N ALA A 9 -6.30 9.54 -9.21
CA ALA A 9 -5.59 10.46 -8.33
C ALA A 9 -4.94 9.70 -7.17
N LEU A 10 -5.62 8.71 -6.61
CA LEU A 10 -5.06 7.88 -5.55
C LEU A 10 -3.88 7.05 -6.06
N ALA A 11 -4.01 6.52 -7.28
CA ALA A 11 -2.92 5.76 -7.89
C ALA A 11 -1.66 6.61 -8.04
N ARG A 12 -1.82 7.87 -8.43
CA ARG A 12 -0.67 8.78 -8.54
C ARG A 12 -0.04 9.07 -7.19
N ARG A 13 -0.84 9.19 -6.14
CA ARG A 13 -0.30 9.32 -4.79
C ARG A 13 0.51 8.10 -4.40
N PHE A 14 0.00 6.91 -4.74
CA PHE A 14 0.71 5.68 -4.43
C PHE A 14 2.01 5.56 -5.22
N GLU A 15 2.04 6.08 -6.44
CA GLU A 15 3.26 6.06 -7.27
C GLU A 15 4.40 6.89 -6.67
N ALA A 16 4.12 7.73 -5.69
CA ALA A 16 5.16 8.46 -4.97
C ALA A 16 5.84 7.60 -3.90
N LEU A 17 5.37 6.37 -3.69
CA LEU A 17 5.85 5.51 -2.60
C LEU A 17 7.37 5.33 -2.58
N PRO A 18 8.05 5.02 -3.70
CA PRO A 18 9.50 4.85 -3.66
C PRO A 18 10.21 6.11 -3.17
N ARG A 19 9.78 7.29 -3.63
CA ARG A 19 10.38 8.56 -3.22
C ARG A 19 10.14 8.83 -1.75
N LEU A 20 8.93 8.55 -1.27
CA LEU A 20 8.61 8.76 0.13
C LEU A 20 9.41 7.83 1.03
N LEU A 21 9.61 6.59 0.59
CA LEU A 21 10.39 5.62 1.35
C LEU A 21 11.86 6.02 1.43
N GLU A 22 12.43 6.56 0.35
CA GLU A 22 13.82 7.02 0.35
C GLU A 22 14.09 8.06 1.43
N LYS A 23 13.09 8.83 1.81
CA LYS A 23 13.23 9.89 2.80
C LYS A 23 12.98 9.41 4.23
N ASP A 24 12.64 8.14 4.41
CA ASP A 24 12.32 7.60 5.74
C ASP A 24 13.37 6.58 6.17
N ASP A 25 14.46 7.07 6.74
CA ASP A 25 15.57 6.22 7.17
C ASP A 25 15.16 5.24 8.26
N ASP A 26 14.28 5.65 9.17
CA ASP A 26 13.80 4.77 10.24
C ASP A 26 13.04 3.58 9.67
N LEU A 27 12.11 3.83 8.76
CA LEU A 27 11.31 2.77 8.15
C LEU A 27 12.20 1.82 7.35
N ARG A 28 13.14 2.36 6.58
CA ARG A 28 14.06 1.54 5.80
C ARG A 28 14.91 0.64 6.69
N GLY A 29 15.35 1.19 7.83
CA GLY A 29 16.12 0.40 8.80
C GLY A 29 15.30 -0.72 9.41
N ARG A 30 14.06 -0.42 9.82
CA ARG A 30 13.20 -1.44 10.42
C ARG A 30 12.81 -2.55 9.45
N GLY A 31 12.69 -2.22 8.17
CA GLY A 31 12.30 -3.19 7.15
C GLY A 31 13.47 -3.79 6.36
N ALA A 32 14.70 -3.57 6.78
CA ALA A 32 15.89 -3.93 6.00
C ALA A 32 15.94 -5.41 5.60
N ALA A 33 15.39 -6.29 6.42
CA ALA A 33 15.40 -7.73 6.15
C ALA A 33 14.19 -8.19 5.32
N LEU A 34 13.26 -7.30 5.03
CA LEU A 34 12.03 -7.66 4.32
C LEU A 34 12.29 -7.80 2.83
N GLY A 35 11.98 -8.97 2.29
CA GLY A 35 12.03 -9.21 0.85
C GLY A 35 10.76 -9.94 0.44
N THR A 36 9.97 -9.32 -0.43
CA THR A 36 8.71 -9.91 -0.88
C THR A 36 8.20 -9.20 -2.11
N THR A 37 7.28 -9.87 -2.80
CA THR A 37 6.52 -9.26 -3.88
C THR A 37 5.06 -9.35 -3.52
N CYS A 38 4.36 -8.23 -3.56
CA CYS A 38 2.95 -8.20 -3.24
C CYS A 38 2.18 -7.38 -4.27
N LEU A 39 0.88 -7.60 -4.30
CA LEU A 39 -0.01 -6.84 -5.16
C LEU A 39 -0.81 -5.88 -4.28
N ILE A 40 -0.79 -4.61 -4.65
CA ILE A 40 -1.57 -3.59 -3.97
C ILE A 40 -2.62 -3.06 -4.93
N GLY A 41 -3.88 -3.30 -4.62
CA GLY A 41 -4.99 -2.86 -5.47
C GLY A 41 -5.57 -1.55 -4.98
N ILE A 42 -5.49 -0.52 -5.82
CA ILE A 42 -6.08 0.78 -5.55
C ILE A 42 -7.35 0.87 -6.39
N GLY A 43 -8.50 0.52 -5.78
CA GLY A 43 -9.70 0.34 -6.58
C GLY A 43 -9.44 -0.75 -7.63
N ALA A 44 -9.70 -0.44 -8.88
CA ALA A 44 -9.48 -1.38 -9.99
C ALA A 44 -8.05 -1.35 -10.53
N ILE A 45 -7.17 -0.53 -9.98
CA ILE A 45 -5.80 -0.38 -10.48
C ILE A 45 -4.85 -1.24 -9.65
N PRO A 46 -4.24 -2.28 -10.24
CA PRO A 46 -3.29 -3.13 -9.50
C PRO A 46 -1.87 -2.62 -9.65
N PHE A 47 -1.13 -2.62 -8.54
CA PHE A 47 0.30 -2.36 -8.53
C PHE A 47 1.04 -3.59 -8.04
N LEU A 48 2.07 -3.98 -8.76
CA LEU A 48 2.99 -5.00 -8.27
C LEU A 48 4.11 -4.29 -7.54
N VAL A 49 4.27 -4.60 -6.27
CA VAL A 49 5.25 -3.97 -5.40
C VAL A 49 6.30 -5.01 -5.05
N THR A 50 7.55 -4.74 -5.42
CA THR A 50 8.66 -5.62 -5.10
C THR A 50 9.57 -4.94 -4.09
N LEU A 51 9.77 -5.59 -2.95
CA LEU A 51 10.69 -5.14 -1.91
C LEU A 51 11.88 -6.08 -1.88
N GLU A 52 13.07 -5.51 -1.99
CA GLU A 52 14.32 -6.26 -1.84
C GLU A 52 14.97 -5.84 -0.52
N HIS A 53 15.96 -6.63 -0.10
CA HIS A 53 16.67 -6.33 1.14
C HIS A 53 17.20 -4.91 1.14
N GLY A 54 17.08 -4.23 2.31
CA GLY A 54 17.42 -2.82 2.42
C GLY A 54 16.29 -1.92 2.03
N MET A 55 15.08 -2.45 1.88
CA MET A 55 13.87 -1.71 1.51
C MET A 55 14.02 -1.02 0.16
N ARG A 56 14.64 -1.70 -0.79
CA ARG A 56 14.63 -1.22 -2.17
C ARG A 56 13.31 -1.61 -2.80
N LEU A 57 12.54 -0.61 -3.16
CA LEU A 57 11.17 -0.79 -3.61
C LEU A 57 11.00 -0.42 -5.07
N SER A 58 10.37 -1.28 -5.83
CA SER A 58 9.95 -0.96 -7.19
C SER A 58 8.46 -1.19 -7.34
N LEU A 59 7.84 -0.36 -8.15
CA LEU A 59 6.42 -0.41 -8.45
C LEU A 59 6.22 -0.66 -9.94
N ALA A 60 5.25 -1.50 -10.25
CA ALA A 60 4.83 -1.68 -11.64
C ALA A 60 3.31 -1.65 -11.68
N ARG A 61 2.77 -0.68 -12.40
CA ARG A 61 1.32 -0.58 -12.58
C ARG A 61 0.86 -1.63 -13.57
N GLY A 62 -0.24 -2.32 -13.22
CA GLY A 62 -0.79 -3.40 -14.04
C GLY A 62 -1.65 -2.97 -15.19
N PRO A 63 -2.22 -3.96 -15.89
CA PRO A 63 -2.46 -5.33 -15.44
C PRO A 63 -1.22 -6.22 -15.37
N HIS A 64 -1.26 -7.23 -14.49
CA HIS A 64 -0.13 -8.13 -14.24
C HIS A 64 -0.53 -9.57 -14.49
N LEU A 65 -0.78 -9.88 -15.75
CA LEU A 65 -1.11 -11.25 -16.13
C LEU A 65 0.14 -12.12 -16.01
N MET A 66 -0.03 -13.27 -15.38
CA MET A 66 1.04 -14.27 -15.23
C MET A 66 2.25 -13.80 -14.39
N ARG A 67 2.08 -12.75 -13.59
CA ARG A 67 3.10 -12.32 -12.63
C ARG A 67 2.74 -12.90 -11.26
N ALA A 68 3.73 -13.41 -10.57
CA ALA A 68 3.53 -14.01 -9.25
C ALA A 68 3.70 -12.98 -8.14
N TRP A 69 2.88 -13.11 -7.10
CA TRP A 69 3.01 -12.32 -5.88
C TRP A 69 2.71 -13.22 -4.68
N ARG A 70 3.25 -12.84 -3.52
CA ARG A 70 3.08 -13.63 -2.29
C ARG A 70 1.75 -13.35 -1.61
N PHE A 71 1.40 -12.07 -1.49
CA PHE A 71 0.13 -11.67 -0.90
C PHE A 71 -0.39 -10.44 -1.62
N ALA A 72 -1.66 -10.13 -1.39
CA ALA A 72 -2.29 -8.96 -1.97
C ALA A 72 -3.07 -8.19 -0.91
N VAL A 73 -3.01 -6.86 -1.00
CA VAL A 73 -3.86 -5.97 -0.23
C VAL A 73 -4.66 -5.16 -1.25
N ARG A 74 -5.95 -5.40 -1.31
CA ARG A 74 -6.83 -4.72 -2.27
C ARG A 74 -7.78 -3.83 -1.51
N GLY A 75 -7.85 -2.57 -1.86
CA GLY A 75 -8.72 -1.63 -1.21
C GLY A 75 -9.62 -0.89 -2.17
N SER A 76 -10.80 -0.51 -1.70
CA SER A 76 -11.67 0.38 -2.47
C SER A 76 -11.04 1.76 -2.56
N ALA A 77 -11.49 2.56 -3.53
CA ALA A 77 -11.03 3.94 -3.62
C ALA A 77 -11.35 4.69 -2.32
N LEU A 78 -12.55 4.49 -1.78
CA LEU A 78 -12.93 5.13 -0.52
C LEU A 78 -12.01 4.70 0.63
N GLY A 79 -11.68 3.41 0.70
CA GLY A 79 -10.82 2.91 1.76
C GLY A 79 -9.45 3.57 1.75
N TRP A 80 -8.81 3.62 0.58
CA TRP A 80 -7.52 4.26 0.46
C TRP A 80 -7.58 5.76 0.69
N GLU A 81 -8.60 6.43 0.15
CA GLU A 81 -8.77 7.88 0.34
C GLU A 81 -8.80 8.23 1.82
N ARG A 82 -9.61 7.51 2.60
CA ARG A 82 -9.73 7.77 4.03
C ARG A 82 -8.51 7.35 4.81
N PHE A 83 -7.93 6.22 4.45
CA PHE A 83 -6.71 5.74 5.09
C PHE A 83 -5.56 6.74 4.92
N TRP A 84 -5.52 7.44 3.79
CA TRP A 84 -4.46 8.40 3.50
C TRP A 84 -4.80 9.85 3.86
N GLN A 85 -5.89 10.10 4.55
CA GLN A 85 -6.14 11.43 5.11
C GLN A 85 -5.16 11.69 6.27
N ALA A 86 -4.84 12.93 6.51
CA ALA A 86 -3.91 13.33 7.56
C ALA A 86 -4.57 14.28 8.55
N PRO A 87 -5.16 13.81 9.67
CA PRO A 87 -5.19 12.41 10.10
C PRO A 87 -6.37 11.63 9.49
N PRO A 88 -6.31 10.30 9.48
CA PRO A 88 -7.44 9.50 9.04
C PRO A 88 -8.64 9.68 9.98
N PRO A 89 -9.86 9.56 9.47
CA PRO A 89 -11.04 9.57 10.35
C PRO A 89 -10.98 8.39 11.33
N PRO A 90 -11.66 8.50 12.49
CA PRO A 90 -11.71 7.39 13.43
C PRO A 90 -12.18 6.10 12.77
N GLY A 91 -11.44 5.01 13.01
CA GLY A 91 -11.75 3.71 12.43
C GLY A 91 -11.20 3.49 11.02
N TRP A 92 -10.49 4.46 10.44
CA TRP A 92 -9.94 4.34 9.09
C TRP A 92 -8.41 4.37 9.04
N HIS A 93 -7.76 4.30 10.20
CA HIS A 93 -6.31 4.40 10.29
C HIS A 93 -5.59 3.06 10.31
N ASP A 94 -6.31 1.94 10.37
CA ASP A 94 -5.72 0.61 10.47
C ASP A 94 -6.26 -0.30 9.37
N LEU A 95 -5.34 -0.98 8.66
CA LEU A 95 -5.70 -1.87 7.57
C LEU A 95 -6.65 -2.98 7.99
N PHE A 96 -6.46 -3.56 9.18
CA PHE A 96 -7.35 -4.61 9.65
C PHE A 96 -8.75 -4.10 9.97
N ALA A 97 -8.85 -2.88 10.48
CA ALA A 97 -10.16 -2.26 10.69
C ALA A 97 -10.88 -2.06 9.36
N LEU A 98 -10.13 -1.66 8.32
CA LEU A 98 -10.69 -1.50 6.99
C LEU A 98 -11.11 -2.85 6.39
N ALA A 99 -10.36 -3.91 6.67
CA ALA A 99 -10.74 -5.25 6.23
C ALA A 99 -12.05 -5.67 6.88
N LYS A 100 -12.25 -5.37 8.15
CA LYS A 100 -13.51 -5.69 8.83
C LYS A 100 -14.70 -4.91 8.27
N ARG A 101 -14.45 -3.70 7.76
CA ARG A 101 -15.49 -2.90 7.12
C ARG A 101 -15.81 -3.36 5.71
N GLY A 102 -15.01 -4.29 5.15
CA GLY A 102 -15.19 -4.71 3.76
C GLY A 102 -14.56 -3.74 2.77
N GLU A 103 -13.80 -2.75 3.24
CA GLU A 103 -13.15 -1.77 2.37
C GLU A 103 -11.77 -2.25 1.91
N MET A 104 -11.23 -3.26 2.54
CA MET A 104 -9.97 -3.89 2.13
C MET A 104 -10.05 -5.39 2.22
N THR A 105 -9.25 -6.06 1.38
CA THR A 105 -9.09 -7.51 1.39
C THR A 105 -7.61 -7.81 1.44
N ILE A 106 -7.22 -8.71 2.35
CA ILE A 106 -5.83 -9.15 2.47
C ILE A 106 -5.82 -10.65 2.23
N GLU A 107 -5.08 -11.11 1.22
CA GLU A 107 -5.14 -12.50 0.78
C GLU A 107 -3.78 -13.04 0.34
N GLY A 108 -3.68 -14.36 0.25
CA GLY A 108 -2.47 -15.04 -0.23
C GLY A 108 -1.63 -15.56 0.91
N ASP A 109 -0.32 -15.66 0.68
CA ASP A 109 0.64 -16.08 1.71
C ASP A 109 0.92 -14.89 2.61
N LEU A 110 0.24 -14.84 3.75
CA LEU A 110 0.29 -13.70 4.65
C LEU A 110 1.51 -13.70 5.57
N HIS A 111 2.34 -14.72 5.52
CA HIS A 111 3.49 -14.79 6.43
C HIS A 111 4.41 -13.56 6.34
N PRO A 112 4.84 -13.11 5.16
CA PRO A 112 5.69 -11.92 5.08
C PRO A 112 4.99 -10.68 5.62
N PHE A 113 3.69 -10.55 5.37
CA PHE A 113 2.92 -9.41 5.85
C PHE A 113 2.84 -9.39 7.37
N VAL A 114 2.51 -10.54 7.98
CA VAL A 114 2.37 -10.64 9.44
C VAL A 114 3.72 -10.54 10.14
N ALA A 115 4.75 -11.17 9.58
CA ALA A 115 6.08 -11.15 10.18
C ALA A 115 6.67 -9.73 10.24
N HIS A 116 6.27 -8.86 9.32
CA HIS A 116 6.72 -7.47 9.28
C HIS A 116 5.53 -6.51 9.33
N LEU A 117 4.57 -6.83 10.18
CA LEU A 117 3.28 -6.16 10.18
C LEU A 117 3.36 -4.65 10.32
N GLN A 118 4.11 -4.16 11.31
CA GLN A 118 4.18 -2.71 11.53
C GLN A 118 4.89 -2.01 10.38
N VAL A 119 5.94 -2.63 9.85
CA VAL A 119 6.65 -2.08 8.69
C VAL A 119 5.71 -1.99 7.50
N MET A 120 4.92 -3.04 7.23
CA MET A 120 3.98 -3.03 6.11
C MET A 120 2.89 -1.98 6.30
N LYS A 121 2.37 -1.85 7.52
CA LYS A 121 1.37 -0.80 7.81
C LYS A 121 1.95 0.59 7.59
N ASP A 122 3.16 0.83 8.07
CA ASP A 122 3.79 2.14 7.94
C ASP A 122 4.13 2.44 6.47
N LEU A 123 4.58 1.43 5.74
CA LEU A 123 4.87 1.58 4.31
C LEU A 123 3.63 1.99 3.54
N LEU A 124 2.53 1.28 3.74
CA LEU A 124 1.28 1.57 3.02
C LEU A 124 0.64 2.87 3.45
N ALA A 125 1.04 3.41 4.61
CA ALA A 125 0.54 4.70 5.09
C ALA A 125 1.37 5.89 4.58
N LEU A 126 2.52 5.65 3.93
CA LEU A 126 3.38 6.74 3.47
C LEU A 126 2.67 7.76 2.57
N PRO A 127 1.77 7.38 1.65
CA PRO A 127 1.09 8.38 0.83
C PRO A 127 0.29 9.41 1.64
N ARG A 128 0.01 9.12 2.91
CA ARG A 128 -0.67 10.09 3.79
C ARG A 128 0.12 11.39 3.91
N ARG A 129 1.44 11.32 3.76
CA ARG A 129 2.33 12.49 3.90
C ARG A 129 2.14 13.52 2.81
N ILE A 130 1.50 13.15 1.70
CA ILE A 130 1.22 14.10 0.62
C ILE A 130 -0.26 14.45 0.52
N ALA A 131 -1.05 14.06 1.52
CA ALA A 131 -2.49 14.32 1.52
C ALA A 131 -2.81 15.81 1.61
N GLU A 132 -1.88 16.57 2.19
CA GLU A 132 -2.06 18.01 2.37
C GLU A 132 -1.73 18.84 1.12
N ALA A 133 -1.09 18.23 0.15
CA ALA A 133 -0.65 18.95 -1.04
C ALA A 133 -1.80 19.47 -1.91
#